data_098933a04690a39d255eb389ca96f64b
#
_entry.id   098933a04690a39d255eb389ca96f64b
#
_cell.length_a   1.000
_cell.length_b   1.000
_cell.length_c   1.000
_cell.angle_alpha   90.00
_cell.angle_beta   90.00
_cell.angle_gamma   90.00
#
_symmetry.space_group_name_H-M   'P 1'
#
loop_
_entity.id
_entity.type
_entity.pdbx_description
1 polymer ?
#
loop_
_entity_poly.entity_id
_entity_poly.type
_entity_poly.pdbx_seq_one_letter_code
_entity_poly.pdbx_strand_id
1 'polypeptide(L)'
;MLFGGHCPGGIKKALDNAHAFGMDAVQLFVQSPRAWRFPEHDPGDLKAFRKRREELGIQAVAVHALYLLNLASPKKDFYEKSVTTLRSTMDAACAIGAEAVVFHVGSHLGDGFEPALERVAPALAEALERCSDTTWLCMENTAGTGGTIGRSLEELAALYEALDRHPRLGVCLDSCHLFASGYDVTDRGELDKTLAQLDDLIGLDRLRCLHVNDSKMPLGSNRDRHDNIGEGLMGEGLGVFLAHPKLKGLPAYLEVPGTDGHGPDAEQTKKLRELYARATKASPAMPTSGRAGSARASVGNDRSTRSKSAGR
;
A
#
# COMPACT_ATOMS: atom_id res chain seq x y z
N MET A 1 -3.33 -12.83 5.55
CA MET A 1 -2.48 -11.63 5.60
C MET A 1 -1.04 -12.08 5.77
N LEU A 2 -0.10 -11.44 5.09
CA LEU A 2 1.32 -11.68 5.28
C LEU A 2 1.84 -10.59 6.22
N PHE A 3 2.44 -10.98 7.34
CA PHE A 3 2.93 -10.02 8.33
C PHE A 3 4.42 -9.77 8.11
N GLY A 4 4.78 -8.52 7.97
CA GLY A 4 6.13 -8.06 7.72
C GLY A 4 6.47 -6.79 8.47
N GLY A 5 7.62 -6.23 8.17
CA GLY A 5 8.03 -4.95 8.72
C GLY A 5 9.20 -4.34 7.96
N HIS A 6 9.46 -3.07 8.24
CA HIS A 6 10.59 -2.37 7.69
C HIS A 6 11.88 -2.79 8.43
N CYS A 7 12.64 -3.69 7.82
CA CYS A 7 13.83 -4.26 8.43
C CYS A 7 15.11 -3.52 8.05
N PRO A 8 15.99 -3.24 9.02
CA PRO A 8 17.28 -2.60 8.76
C PRO A 8 18.25 -3.53 8.03
N GLY A 9 19.34 -2.95 7.48
CA GLY A 9 20.44 -3.70 6.88
C GLY A 9 20.39 -3.83 5.37
N GLY A 10 19.38 -3.25 4.70
CA GLY A 10 19.26 -3.19 3.25
C GLY A 10 19.29 -4.58 2.61
N ILE A 11 19.77 -4.67 1.37
CA ILE A 11 19.81 -5.94 0.61
C ILE A 11 20.65 -7.04 1.25
N LYS A 12 21.55 -6.72 2.19
CA LYS A 12 22.46 -7.72 2.79
C LYS A 12 21.90 -8.41 4.02
N LYS A 13 21.03 -7.74 4.80
CA LYS A 13 20.61 -8.24 6.12
C LYS A 13 19.09 -8.20 6.36
N ALA A 14 18.33 -7.44 5.58
CA ALA A 14 16.90 -7.24 5.87
C ALA A 14 16.11 -8.57 5.86
N LEU A 15 16.44 -9.50 4.97
CA LEU A 15 15.79 -10.83 4.93
C LEU A 15 16.08 -11.67 6.18
N ASP A 16 17.33 -11.68 6.64
CA ASP A 16 17.72 -12.43 7.84
C ASP A 16 17.07 -11.82 9.09
N ASN A 17 16.99 -10.48 9.16
CA ASN A 17 16.29 -9.80 10.24
C ASN A 17 14.80 -10.11 10.23
N ALA A 18 14.13 -10.04 9.07
CA ALA A 18 12.72 -10.38 8.93
C ALA A 18 12.44 -11.83 9.38
N HIS A 19 13.27 -12.77 8.93
CA HIS A 19 13.16 -14.16 9.33
C HIS A 19 13.36 -14.35 10.85
N ALA A 20 14.37 -13.71 11.43
CA ALA A 20 14.63 -13.76 12.87
C ALA A 20 13.47 -13.15 13.69
N PHE A 21 12.74 -12.17 13.15
CA PHE A 21 11.57 -11.55 13.77
C PHE A 21 10.26 -12.33 13.52
N GLY A 22 10.31 -13.47 12.82
CA GLY A 22 9.15 -14.30 12.53
C GLY A 22 8.20 -13.68 11.50
N MET A 23 8.71 -12.88 10.59
CA MET A 23 7.94 -12.21 9.54
C MET A 23 7.79 -13.07 8.28
N ASP A 24 6.65 -12.93 7.59
CA ASP A 24 6.36 -13.57 6.29
C ASP A 24 6.79 -12.70 5.11
N ALA A 25 6.92 -11.39 5.34
CA ALA A 25 7.22 -10.38 4.36
C ALA A 25 8.23 -9.37 4.91
N VAL A 26 8.90 -8.62 4.01
CA VAL A 26 9.89 -7.63 4.41
C VAL A 26 9.75 -6.36 3.59
N GLN A 27 9.88 -5.21 4.23
CA GLN A 27 10.14 -3.93 3.60
C GLN A 27 11.56 -3.48 3.94
N LEU A 28 12.24 -2.86 2.98
CA LEU A 28 13.61 -2.40 3.18
C LEU A 28 13.91 -1.14 2.37
N PHE A 29 14.99 -0.43 2.77
CA PHE A 29 15.62 0.56 1.91
C PHE A 29 16.73 -0.09 1.08
N VAL A 30 16.79 0.27 -0.22
CA VAL A 30 17.90 -0.12 -1.11
C VAL A 30 19.03 0.90 -1.10
N GLN A 31 18.86 2.00 -0.37
CA GLN A 31 19.89 3.04 -0.13
C GLN A 31 19.77 3.56 1.29
N SER A 32 20.71 4.42 1.72
CA SER A 32 20.57 5.12 3.00
C SER A 32 19.35 6.05 2.97
N PRO A 33 18.39 5.93 3.92
CA PRO A 33 17.19 6.75 3.93
C PRO A 33 17.44 8.25 4.20
N ARG A 34 18.67 8.63 4.53
CA ARG A 34 19.07 9.99 4.92
C ARG A 34 20.06 10.64 3.95
N ALA A 35 20.34 10.00 2.79
CA ALA A 35 21.32 10.50 1.83
C ALA A 35 20.86 10.32 0.40
N TRP A 36 21.07 11.36 -0.43
CA TRP A 36 20.75 11.33 -1.86
C TRP A 36 21.65 10.39 -2.67
N ARG A 37 22.85 10.07 -2.15
CA ARG A 37 23.78 9.19 -2.86
C ARG A 37 23.18 7.80 -2.95
N PHE A 38 22.86 7.38 -4.17
CA PHE A 38 22.44 6.02 -4.46
C PHE A 38 23.69 5.11 -4.52
N PRO A 39 23.72 3.97 -3.82
CA PRO A 39 24.83 3.03 -3.91
C PRO A 39 24.80 2.27 -5.23
N GLU A 40 25.96 1.95 -5.76
CA GLU A 40 26.08 0.95 -6.79
C GLU A 40 25.97 -0.44 -6.15
N HIS A 41 24.94 -1.19 -6.48
CA HIS A 41 24.72 -2.53 -5.96
C HIS A 41 25.50 -3.55 -6.77
N ASP A 42 26.29 -4.40 -6.11
CA ASP A 42 26.96 -5.51 -6.76
C ASP A 42 25.94 -6.51 -7.32
N PRO A 43 26.04 -6.93 -8.61
CA PRO A 43 25.11 -7.90 -9.20
C PRO A 43 25.05 -9.23 -8.44
N GLY A 44 26.15 -9.63 -7.80
CA GLY A 44 26.22 -10.82 -6.96
C GLY A 44 25.38 -10.68 -5.69
N ASP A 45 25.41 -9.49 -5.04
CA ASP A 45 24.57 -9.19 -3.86
C ASP A 45 23.07 -9.23 -4.25
N LEU A 46 22.68 -8.68 -5.40
CA LEU A 46 21.29 -8.70 -5.88
C LEU A 46 20.81 -10.14 -6.16
N LYS A 47 21.66 -10.97 -6.75
CA LYS A 47 21.38 -12.38 -6.97
C LYS A 47 21.30 -13.17 -5.66
N ALA A 48 22.21 -12.89 -4.74
CA ALA A 48 22.24 -13.49 -3.41
C ALA A 48 20.98 -13.16 -2.61
N PHE A 49 20.46 -11.93 -2.71
CA PHE A 49 19.20 -11.53 -2.07
C PHE A 49 18.04 -12.42 -2.54
N ARG A 50 17.85 -12.59 -3.87
CA ARG A 50 16.74 -13.41 -4.40
C ARG A 50 16.84 -14.86 -3.92
N LYS A 51 18.04 -15.44 -3.98
CA LYS A 51 18.27 -16.80 -3.48
C LYS A 51 17.97 -16.91 -1.97
N ARG A 52 18.43 -15.92 -1.19
CA ARG A 52 18.21 -15.90 0.26
C ARG A 52 16.74 -15.76 0.62
N ARG A 53 15.98 -14.95 -0.15
CA ARG A 53 14.52 -14.85 -0.01
C ARG A 53 13.84 -16.21 -0.13
N GLU A 54 14.21 -16.99 -1.16
CA GLU A 54 13.67 -18.34 -1.39
C GLU A 54 14.02 -19.28 -0.23
N GLU A 55 15.28 -19.30 0.21
CA GLU A 55 15.77 -20.13 1.31
C GLU A 55 15.02 -19.84 2.63
N LEU A 56 14.70 -18.59 2.90
CA LEU A 56 14.01 -18.15 4.13
C LEU A 56 12.49 -18.20 4.01
N GLY A 57 11.94 -18.46 2.82
CA GLY A 57 10.50 -18.52 2.59
C GLY A 57 9.77 -17.17 2.74
N ILE A 58 10.47 -16.04 2.53
CA ILE A 58 9.86 -14.70 2.56
C ILE A 58 8.96 -14.51 1.35
N GLN A 59 7.66 -14.34 1.60
CA GLN A 59 6.62 -14.41 0.58
C GLN A 59 6.43 -13.09 -0.18
N ALA A 60 6.67 -11.94 0.45
CA ALA A 60 6.57 -10.64 -0.19
C ALA A 60 7.72 -9.70 0.22
N VAL A 61 8.17 -8.90 -0.74
CA VAL A 61 9.21 -7.89 -0.55
C VAL A 61 8.71 -6.54 -1.07
N ALA A 62 8.77 -5.51 -0.24
CA ALA A 62 8.59 -4.13 -0.64
C ALA A 62 9.89 -3.35 -0.45
N VAL A 63 10.10 -2.36 -1.31
CA VAL A 63 11.16 -1.37 -1.14
C VAL A 63 10.49 -0.04 -0.79
N HIS A 64 10.87 0.58 0.30
CA HIS A 64 10.46 1.95 0.58
C HIS A 64 11.45 2.93 -0.06
N ALA A 65 10.95 3.95 -0.75
CA ALA A 65 11.80 4.99 -1.32
C ALA A 65 12.34 5.93 -0.22
N LEU A 66 13.36 6.69 -0.59
CA LEU A 66 14.04 7.63 0.31
C LEU A 66 13.07 8.64 0.95
N TYR A 67 13.16 8.88 2.25
CA TYR A 67 12.34 9.89 2.96
C TYR A 67 12.56 11.34 2.50
N LEU A 68 13.72 11.66 1.91
CA LEU A 68 14.00 12.99 1.37
C LEU A 68 13.31 13.25 0.03
N LEU A 69 12.72 12.23 -0.58
CA LEU A 69 12.05 12.31 -1.85
C LEU A 69 10.86 13.29 -1.77
N ASN A 70 10.81 14.23 -2.71
CA ASN A 70 9.71 15.18 -2.83
C ASN A 70 9.49 15.55 -4.32
N LEU A 71 8.65 14.78 -4.99
CA LEU A 71 8.29 15.00 -6.40
C LEU A 71 7.40 16.23 -6.58
N ALA A 72 6.75 16.69 -5.51
CA ALA A 72 5.89 17.86 -5.51
C ALA A 72 6.66 19.20 -5.30
N SER A 73 7.96 19.10 -5.03
CA SER A 73 8.77 20.29 -4.69
C SER A 73 8.83 21.31 -5.83
N PRO A 74 8.57 22.60 -5.58
CA PRO A 74 8.84 23.67 -6.54
C PRO A 74 10.34 23.98 -6.69
N LYS A 75 11.18 23.40 -5.82
CA LYS A 75 12.64 23.59 -5.87
C LYS A 75 13.26 22.60 -6.86
N LYS A 76 13.74 23.10 -7.98
CA LYS A 76 14.26 22.31 -9.10
C LYS A 76 15.28 21.25 -8.68
N ASP A 77 16.28 21.60 -7.87
CA ASP A 77 17.33 20.67 -7.43
C ASP A 77 16.78 19.50 -6.62
N PHE A 78 15.78 19.75 -5.76
CA PHE A 78 15.13 18.71 -4.97
C PHE A 78 14.26 17.80 -5.84
N TYR A 79 13.54 18.41 -6.79
CA TYR A 79 12.72 17.67 -7.76
C TYR A 79 13.59 16.72 -8.60
N GLU A 80 14.66 17.21 -9.24
CA GLU A 80 15.54 16.42 -10.09
C GLU A 80 16.23 15.27 -9.33
N LYS A 81 16.67 15.55 -8.10
CA LYS A 81 17.21 14.50 -7.21
C LYS A 81 16.13 13.45 -6.85
N SER A 82 14.91 13.89 -6.61
CA SER A 82 13.80 13.00 -6.29
C SER A 82 13.46 12.09 -7.46
N VAL A 83 13.35 12.63 -8.67
CA VAL A 83 13.09 11.85 -9.90
C VAL A 83 14.19 10.80 -10.11
N THR A 84 15.46 11.25 -10.08
CA THR A 84 16.60 10.36 -10.27
C THR A 84 16.63 9.24 -9.22
N THR A 85 16.38 9.59 -7.96
CA THR A 85 16.38 8.62 -6.85
C THR A 85 15.24 7.60 -6.99
N LEU A 86 14.03 8.05 -7.33
CA LEU A 86 12.89 7.13 -7.49
C LEU A 86 13.14 6.14 -8.63
N ARG A 87 13.68 6.60 -9.76
CA ARG A 87 14.06 5.72 -10.89
C ARG A 87 15.10 4.67 -10.47
N SER A 88 16.16 5.10 -9.78
CA SER A 88 17.18 4.17 -9.28
C SER A 88 16.64 3.18 -8.25
N THR A 89 15.68 3.63 -7.42
CA THR A 89 14.97 2.75 -6.47
C THR A 89 14.15 1.69 -7.20
N MET A 90 13.43 2.08 -8.27
CA MET A 90 12.69 1.14 -9.11
C MET A 90 13.61 0.10 -9.75
N ASP A 91 14.73 0.53 -10.35
CA ASP A 91 15.71 -0.38 -10.97
C ASP A 91 16.25 -1.41 -9.95
N ALA A 92 16.60 -0.95 -8.74
CA ALA A 92 17.08 -1.84 -7.68
C ALA A 92 15.99 -2.78 -7.16
N ALA A 93 14.76 -2.29 -6.99
CA ALA A 93 13.62 -3.10 -6.56
C ALA A 93 13.31 -4.22 -7.57
N CYS A 94 13.29 -3.90 -8.87
CA CYS A 94 13.15 -4.89 -9.94
C CYS A 94 14.28 -5.91 -9.91
N ALA A 95 15.53 -5.46 -9.70
CA ALA A 95 16.70 -6.33 -9.66
C ALA A 95 16.69 -7.33 -8.50
N ILE A 96 16.11 -6.98 -7.35
CA ILE A 96 15.93 -7.92 -6.22
C ILE A 96 14.62 -8.71 -6.27
N GLY A 97 13.75 -8.43 -7.24
CA GLY A 97 12.43 -9.09 -7.37
C GLY A 97 11.42 -8.66 -6.32
N ALA A 98 11.42 -7.38 -5.94
CA ALA A 98 10.41 -6.82 -5.06
C ALA A 98 9.06 -6.66 -5.78
N GLU A 99 7.97 -6.90 -5.08
CA GLU A 99 6.61 -6.75 -5.60
C GLU A 99 6.12 -5.28 -5.60
N ALA A 100 6.68 -4.44 -4.72
CA ALA A 100 6.27 -3.05 -4.62
C ALA A 100 7.44 -2.12 -4.29
N VAL A 101 7.37 -0.90 -4.84
CA VAL A 101 8.11 0.26 -4.34
C VAL A 101 7.09 1.21 -3.75
N VAL A 102 7.15 1.42 -2.43
CA VAL A 102 6.29 2.35 -1.71
C VAL A 102 7.00 3.70 -1.57
N PHE A 103 6.27 4.79 -1.76
CA PHE A 103 6.84 6.13 -1.63
C PHE A 103 5.80 7.17 -1.23
N HIS A 104 6.26 8.20 -0.51
CA HIS A 104 5.51 9.44 -0.33
C HIS A 104 5.70 10.34 -1.53
N VAL A 105 4.62 10.93 -2.03
CA VAL A 105 4.66 11.86 -3.18
C VAL A 105 5.48 13.12 -2.85
N GLY A 106 5.43 13.55 -1.60
CA GLY A 106 6.09 14.73 -1.09
C GLY A 106 5.13 15.87 -0.77
N SER A 107 5.67 17.07 -0.56
CA SER A 107 4.91 18.27 -0.20
C SER A 107 5.06 19.36 -1.26
N HIS A 108 3.95 20.02 -1.58
CA HIS A 108 3.93 21.21 -2.48
C HIS A 108 4.52 22.47 -1.85
N LEU A 109 4.87 22.45 -0.56
CA LEU A 109 5.53 23.54 0.17
C LEU A 109 4.80 24.90 0.07
N GLY A 110 3.47 24.88 -0.03
CA GLY A 110 2.64 26.07 -0.16
C GLY A 110 2.27 26.48 -1.57
N ASP A 111 2.81 25.81 -2.60
CA ASP A 111 2.56 26.11 -4.02
C ASP A 111 1.18 25.65 -4.51
N GLY A 112 0.54 24.76 -3.76
CA GLY A 112 -0.77 24.20 -4.06
C GLY A 112 -0.74 22.85 -4.76
N PHE A 113 -1.89 22.16 -4.74
CA PHE A 113 -2.02 20.80 -5.29
C PHE A 113 -1.89 20.78 -6.82
N GLU A 114 -2.60 21.64 -7.54
CA GLU A 114 -2.65 21.63 -9.01
C GLU A 114 -1.25 21.85 -9.65
N PRO A 115 -0.46 22.88 -9.25
CA PRO A 115 0.91 22.99 -9.76
C PRO A 115 1.81 21.83 -9.37
N ALA A 116 1.56 21.19 -8.22
CA ALA A 116 2.31 20.02 -7.81
C ALA A 116 1.95 18.79 -8.66
N LEU A 117 0.67 18.60 -9.00
CA LEU A 117 0.21 17.52 -9.88
C LEU A 117 0.92 17.58 -11.25
N GLU A 118 1.05 18.78 -11.84
CA GLU A 118 1.76 18.98 -13.10
C GLU A 118 3.25 18.57 -13.04
N ARG A 119 3.88 18.69 -11.85
CA ARG A 119 5.27 18.25 -11.64
C ARG A 119 5.37 16.75 -11.34
N VAL A 120 4.46 16.25 -10.53
CA VAL A 120 4.48 14.85 -10.06
C VAL A 120 4.17 13.86 -11.18
N ALA A 121 3.17 14.14 -12.02
CA ALA A 121 2.75 13.22 -13.06
C ALA A 121 3.88 12.80 -14.02
N PRO A 122 4.68 13.68 -14.62
CA PRO A 122 5.80 13.27 -15.47
C PRO A 122 6.89 12.50 -14.71
N ALA A 123 7.15 12.86 -13.46
CA ALA A 123 8.13 12.14 -12.63
C ALA A 123 7.71 10.70 -12.35
N LEU A 124 6.42 10.47 -12.07
CA LEU A 124 5.87 9.13 -11.89
C LEU A 124 5.84 8.34 -13.21
N ALA A 125 5.53 8.98 -14.34
CA ALA A 125 5.60 8.35 -15.66
C ALA A 125 7.01 7.81 -15.94
N GLU A 126 8.07 8.59 -15.70
CA GLU A 126 9.46 8.16 -15.83
C GLU A 126 9.82 6.98 -14.91
N ALA A 127 9.28 6.96 -13.67
CA ALA A 127 9.50 5.86 -12.74
C ALA A 127 8.75 4.60 -13.17
N LEU A 128 7.53 4.75 -13.72
CA LEU A 128 6.70 3.63 -14.20
C LEU A 128 7.30 2.95 -15.43
N GLU A 129 8.06 3.67 -16.28
CA GLU A 129 8.83 3.07 -17.37
C GLU A 129 9.87 2.04 -16.90
N ARG A 130 10.25 2.11 -15.60
CA ARG A 130 11.21 1.17 -14.98
C ARG A 130 10.52 -0.04 -14.34
N CYS A 131 9.19 -0.07 -14.27
CA CYS A 131 8.46 -1.19 -13.69
C CYS A 131 8.72 -2.48 -14.49
N SER A 132 8.99 -3.57 -13.77
CA SER A 132 8.92 -4.91 -14.34
C SER A 132 7.46 -5.40 -14.36
N ASP A 133 7.23 -6.57 -14.98
CA ASP A 133 5.89 -7.19 -15.00
C ASP A 133 5.35 -7.53 -13.60
N THR A 134 6.21 -7.59 -12.59
CA THR A 134 5.86 -7.99 -11.23
C THR A 134 5.97 -6.87 -10.20
N THR A 135 6.74 -5.81 -10.48
CA THR A 135 6.98 -4.71 -9.54
C THR A 135 5.98 -3.57 -9.76
N TRP A 136 5.36 -3.10 -8.70
CA TRP A 136 4.42 -1.97 -8.69
C TRP A 136 5.06 -0.74 -8.07
N LEU A 137 4.70 0.43 -8.58
CA LEU A 137 4.97 1.71 -7.93
C LEU A 137 3.75 2.09 -7.11
N CYS A 138 3.88 2.17 -5.79
CA CYS A 138 2.76 2.34 -4.87
C CYS A 138 2.81 3.68 -4.16
N MET A 139 1.86 4.55 -4.46
CA MET A 139 1.65 5.80 -3.74
C MET A 139 1.14 5.48 -2.33
N GLU A 140 1.78 6.05 -1.33
CA GLU A 140 1.32 5.93 0.04
C GLU A 140 0.45 7.14 0.41
N ASN A 141 -0.67 6.90 1.10
CA ASN A 141 -1.43 7.97 1.73
C ASN A 141 -0.61 8.62 2.84
N THR A 142 -0.86 9.89 3.11
CA THR A 142 -0.10 10.68 4.09
C THR A 142 -0.99 11.28 5.17
N ALA A 143 -0.40 11.61 6.33
CA ALA A 143 -1.10 12.26 7.43
C ALA A 143 -1.54 13.71 7.12
N GLY A 144 -1.02 14.33 6.06
CA GLY A 144 -1.41 15.69 5.63
C GLY A 144 -0.61 16.82 6.26
N THR A 145 0.52 16.55 6.90
CA THR A 145 1.37 17.58 7.50
C THR A 145 2.01 18.47 6.43
N GLY A 146 1.92 19.79 6.58
CA GLY A 146 2.74 20.75 5.79
C GLY A 146 2.49 20.72 4.28
N GLY A 147 1.29 20.39 3.82
CA GLY A 147 0.95 20.32 2.40
C GLY A 147 1.53 19.09 1.70
N THR A 148 1.70 17.99 2.43
CA THR A 148 2.00 16.68 1.83
C THR A 148 0.82 16.21 1.00
N ILE A 149 1.12 15.65 -0.17
CA ILE A 149 0.14 15.11 -1.13
C ILE A 149 -0.19 13.67 -0.76
N GLY A 150 -1.44 13.27 -0.99
CA GLY A 150 -1.97 11.95 -0.62
C GLY A 150 -2.64 11.93 0.76
N ARG A 151 -2.99 13.11 1.30
CA ARG A 151 -3.78 13.23 2.53
C ARG A 151 -5.19 12.69 2.37
N SER A 152 -5.76 12.86 1.19
CA SER A 152 -7.06 12.30 0.85
C SER A 152 -6.98 11.30 -0.29
N LEU A 153 -7.98 10.43 -0.39
CA LEU A 153 -8.07 9.46 -1.48
C LEU A 153 -8.31 10.13 -2.84
N GLU A 154 -8.93 11.32 -2.83
CA GLU A 154 -9.12 12.15 -4.03
C GLU A 154 -7.80 12.67 -4.58
N GLU A 155 -6.84 13.08 -3.71
CA GLU A 155 -5.51 13.49 -4.16
C GLU A 155 -4.75 12.33 -4.81
N LEU A 156 -4.84 11.12 -4.25
CA LEU A 156 -4.25 9.91 -4.85
C LEU A 156 -4.94 9.54 -6.17
N ALA A 157 -6.27 9.70 -6.24
CA ALA A 157 -7.04 9.44 -7.44
C ALA A 157 -6.70 10.43 -8.57
N ALA A 158 -6.51 11.72 -8.26
CA ALA A 158 -6.10 12.72 -9.24
C ALA A 158 -4.73 12.38 -9.87
N LEU A 159 -3.77 11.90 -9.07
CA LEU A 159 -2.49 11.39 -9.56
C LEU A 159 -2.66 10.15 -10.43
N TYR A 160 -3.55 9.24 -10.03
CA TYR A 160 -3.83 8.02 -10.76
C TYR A 160 -4.46 8.31 -12.13
N GLU A 161 -5.41 9.27 -12.20
CA GLU A 161 -6.01 9.73 -13.45
C GLU A 161 -5.01 10.48 -14.34
N ALA A 162 -4.15 11.33 -13.77
CA ALA A 162 -3.12 12.06 -14.53
C ALA A 162 -2.09 11.13 -15.20
N LEU A 163 -2.05 9.85 -14.82
CA LEU A 163 -1.19 8.81 -15.39
C LEU A 163 -2.00 7.78 -16.20
N ASP A 164 -3.18 8.16 -16.71
CA ASP A 164 -4.05 7.30 -17.51
C ASP A 164 -4.33 5.94 -16.84
N ARG A 165 -4.46 5.95 -15.50
CA ARG A 165 -4.70 4.75 -14.69
C ARG A 165 -3.67 3.64 -14.95
N HIS A 166 -2.39 4.01 -15.03
CA HIS A 166 -1.31 3.12 -15.45
C HIS A 166 -1.35 1.76 -14.72
N PRO A 167 -1.21 0.61 -15.43
CA PRO A 167 -1.46 -0.72 -14.87
C PRO A 167 -0.51 -1.14 -13.74
N ARG A 168 0.64 -0.47 -13.59
CA ARG A 168 1.62 -0.72 -12.52
C ARG A 168 1.66 0.37 -11.44
N LEU A 169 0.77 1.35 -11.51
CA LEU A 169 0.58 2.31 -10.42
C LEU A 169 -0.43 1.74 -9.43
N GLY A 170 -0.02 1.64 -8.18
CA GLY A 170 -0.83 1.11 -7.08
C GLY A 170 -0.83 2.04 -5.87
N VAL A 171 -1.42 1.55 -4.79
CA VAL A 171 -1.56 2.27 -3.53
C VAL A 171 -1.05 1.39 -2.39
N CYS A 172 -0.40 2.02 -1.42
CA CYS A 172 -0.17 1.51 -0.08
C CYS A 172 -1.04 2.31 0.89
N LEU A 173 -1.80 1.65 1.76
CA LEU A 173 -2.54 2.33 2.83
C LEU A 173 -1.82 2.16 4.16
N ASP A 174 -1.44 3.30 4.76
CA ASP A 174 -0.95 3.37 6.13
C ASP A 174 -2.09 3.70 7.09
N SER A 175 -2.25 2.85 8.11
CA SER A 175 -3.32 2.99 9.11
C SER A 175 -3.16 4.23 10.00
N CYS A 176 -1.93 4.56 10.40
CA CYS A 176 -1.64 5.78 11.19
C CYS A 176 -1.89 7.05 10.36
N HIS A 177 -1.48 7.06 9.09
CA HIS A 177 -1.69 8.19 8.20
C HIS A 177 -3.18 8.41 7.89
N LEU A 178 -3.94 7.33 7.63
CA LEU A 178 -5.41 7.42 7.49
C LEU A 178 -6.04 8.03 8.75
N PHE A 179 -5.72 7.49 9.91
CA PHE A 179 -6.24 7.99 11.18
C PHE A 179 -5.86 9.45 11.41
N ALA A 180 -4.61 9.80 11.20
CA ALA A 180 -4.14 11.18 11.37
C ALA A 180 -4.74 12.16 10.35
N SER A 181 -5.09 11.72 9.15
CA SER A 181 -5.76 12.57 8.14
C SER A 181 -7.28 12.62 8.26
N GLY A 182 -7.88 11.87 9.22
CA GLY A 182 -9.29 11.96 9.55
C GLY A 182 -10.16 10.77 9.14
N TYR A 183 -9.56 9.71 8.56
CA TYR A 183 -10.25 8.45 8.27
C TYR A 183 -10.21 7.54 9.50
N ASP A 184 -11.33 7.35 10.17
CA ASP A 184 -11.38 6.49 11.36
C ASP A 184 -11.38 5.01 10.97
N VAL A 185 -10.19 4.44 10.85
CA VAL A 185 -10.00 3.02 10.53
C VAL A 185 -10.23 2.09 11.73
N THR A 186 -10.53 2.64 12.90
CA THR A 186 -10.88 1.88 14.11
C THR A 186 -12.39 1.64 14.24
N ASP A 187 -13.20 2.40 13.51
CA ASP A 187 -14.62 2.17 13.36
C ASP A 187 -14.92 1.38 12.09
N ARG A 188 -15.70 0.30 12.19
CA ARG A 188 -16.01 -0.56 11.07
C ARG A 188 -16.80 0.14 9.97
N GLY A 189 -17.77 0.99 10.32
CA GLY A 189 -18.61 1.68 9.36
C GLY A 189 -17.83 2.76 8.59
N GLU A 190 -16.93 3.48 9.27
CA GLU A 190 -16.06 4.47 8.65
C GLU A 190 -15.01 3.80 7.75
N LEU A 191 -14.45 2.67 8.17
CA LEU A 191 -13.53 1.88 7.34
C LEU A 191 -14.24 1.32 6.08
N ASP A 192 -15.47 0.81 6.21
CA ASP A 192 -16.26 0.34 5.07
C ASP A 192 -16.47 1.48 4.04
N LYS A 193 -16.75 2.72 4.49
CA LYS A 193 -16.87 3.91 3.64
C LYS A 193 -15.54 4.27 2.97
N THR A 194 -14.46 4.28 3.73
CA THR A 194 -13.10 4.56 3.23
C THR A 194 -12.70 3.58 2.13
N LEU A 195 -12.93 2.28 2.35
CA LEU A 195 -12.59 1.26 1.36
C LEU A 195 -13.57 1.24 0.15
N ALA A 196 -14.81 1.68 0.33
CA ALA A 196 -15.71 1.89 -0.80
C ALA A 196 -15.27 3.09 -1.64
N GLN A 197 -14.90 4.20 -1.01
CA GLN A 197 -14.35 5.38 -1.69
C GLN A 197 -13.07 5.04 -2.47
N LEU A 198 -12.15 4.28 -1.88
CA LEU A 198 -10.95 3.82 -2.59
C LEU A 198 -11.30 2.97 -3.82
N ASP A 199 -12.29 2.07 -3.67
CA ASP A 199 -12.75 1.20 -4.75
C ASP A 199 -13.35 1.99 -5.90
N ASP A 200 -14.19 2.98 -5.60
CA ASP A 200 -14.86 3.84 -6.58
C ASP A 200 -13.86 4.76 -7.32
N LEU A 201 -12.89 5.33 -6.61
CA LEU A 201 -11.94 6.29 -7.17
C LEU A 201 -10.78 5.62 -7.93
N ILE A 202 -10.20 4.57 -7.36
CA ILE A 202 -8.96 3.95 -7.85
C ILE A 202 -9.15 2.48 -8.23
N GLY A 203 -9.87 1.73 -7.38
CA GLY A 203 -10.03 0.30 -7.45
C GLY A 203 -9.26 -0.44 -6.34
N LEU A 204 -9.93 -1.36 -5.64
CA LEU A 204 -9.28 -2.18 -4.60
C LEU A 204 -8.21 -3.13 -5.15
N ASP A 205 -8.27 -3.48 -6.42
CA ASP A 205 -7.24 -4.27 -7.11
C ASP A 205 -5.90 -3.51 -7.24
N ARG A 206 -5.90 -2.20 -7.01
CA ARG A 206 -4.71 -1.34 -6.97
C ARG A 206 -4.09 -1.23 -5.59
N LEU A 207 -4.76 -1.65 -4.54
CA LEU A 207 -4.20 -1.73 -3.21
C LEU A 207 -3.25 -2.93 -3.12
N ARG A 208 -1.95 -2.67 -2.99
CA ARG A 208 -0.90 -3.67 -3.11
C ARG A 208 -0.32 -4.11 -1.78
N CYS A 209 -0.28 -3.23 -0.81
CA CYS A 209 0.22 -3.49 0.52
C CYS A 209 -0.37 -2.52 1.55
N LEU A 210 -0.11 -2.81 2.80
CA LEU A 210 -0.52 -2.01 3.94
C LEU A 210 0.70 -1.67 4.78
N HIS A 211 0.77 -0.43 5.30
CA HIS A 211 1.54 -0.11 6.48
C HIS A 211 0.61 -0.19 7.69
N VAL A 212 1.04 -0.90 8.72
CA VAL A 212 0.23 -1.14 9.90
C VAL A 212 0.95 -0.59 11.12
N ASN A 213 0.53 0.58 11.53
CA ASN A 213 1.12 1.35 12.60
C ASN A 213 0.02 1.87 13.52
N ASP A 214 0.24 1.84 14.83
CA ASP A 214 -0.60 2.56 15.77
C ASP A 214 -0.22 4.05 15.76
N SER A 215 -1.05 4.91 16.32
CA SER A 215 -0.85 6.36 16.27
C SER A 215 -0.69 6.96 17.66
N LYS A 216 0.36 7.76 17.87
CA LYS A 216 0.52 8.62 19.06
C LYS A 216 -0.41 9.83 19.02
N MET A 217 -0.95 10.15 17.84
CA MET A 217 -1.71 11.36 17.64
C MET A 217 -3.21 11.05 17.44
N PRO A 218 -4.10 11.97 17.86
CA PRO A 218 -5.52 11.75 17.70
C PRO A 218 -5.99 11.80 16.24
N LEU A 219 -7.17 11.26 16.01
CA LEU A 219 -7.88 11.30 14.73
C LEU A 219 -7.93 12.74 14.19
N GLY A 220 -7.60 12.92 12.92
CA GLY A 220 -7.62 14.22 12.23
C GLY A 220 -6.55 15.21 12.67
N SER A 221 -5.50 14.75 13.36
CA SER A 221 -4.41 15.62 13.87
C SER A 221 -3.50 16.18 12.78
N ASN A 222 -3.49 15.57 11.60
CA ASN A 222 -2.53 15.80 10.51
C ASN A 222 -1.07 15.66 10.96
N ARG A 223 -0.80 14.75 11.89
CA ARG A 223 0.56 14.51 12.42
C ARG A 223 0.91 13.04 12.30
N ASP A 224 1.94 12.77 11.53
CA ASP A 224 2.53 11.46 11.41
C ASP A 224 3.43 11.17 12.62
N ARG A 225 2.97 10.26 13.50
CA ARG A 225 3.72 9.77 14.67
C ARG A 225 3.29 8.34 14.97
N HIS A 226 4.03 7.39 14.42
CA HIS A 226 3.80 5.97 14.66
C HIS A 226 4.04 5.61 16.12
N ASP A 227 3.22 4.70 16.63
CA ASP A 227 3.42 4.03 17.91
C ASP A 227 3.48 2.51 17.71
N ASN A 228 3.95 1.83 18.74
CA ASN A 228 3.95 0.37 18.80
C ASN A 228 2.53 -0.18 18.82
N ILE A 229 2.36 -1.40 18.32
CA ILE A 229 1.05 -2.04 18.24
C ILE A 229 0.39 -2.15 19.61
N GLY A 230 -0.78 -1.53 19.74
CA GLY A 230 -1.59 -1.50 20.95
C GLY A 230 -1.12 -0.51 22.03
N GLU A 231 -0.11 0.32 21.75
CA GLU A 231 0.43 1.33 22.68
C GLU A 231 -0.03 2.75 22.32
N GLY A 232 -0.58 2.96 21.11
CA GLY A 232 -1.09 4.23 20.64
C GLY A 232 -2.58 4.44 20.90
N LEU A 233 -3.12 5.48 20.27
CA LEU A 233 -4.53 5.90 20.44
C LEU A 233 -5.53 5.07 19.64
N MET A 234 -5.08 4.28 18.66
CA MET A 234 -5.93 3.32 17.95
C MET A 234 -6.09 2.03 18.76
N GLY A 235 -5.04 1.57 19.43
CA GLY A 235 -5.06 0.43 20.34
C GLY A 235 -5.70 -0.82 19.73
N GLU A 236 -6.64 -1.45 20.45
CA GLU A 236 -7.39 -2.62 19.95
C GLU A 236 -8.25 -2.31 18.72
N GLY A 237 -8.63 -1.03 18.50
CA GLY A 237 -9.38 -0.58 17.33
C GLY A 237 -8.62 -0.80 16.01
N LEU A 238 -7.29 -0.81 16.02
CA LEU A 238 -6.46 -1.17 14.85
C LEU A 238 -6.79 -2.58 14.33
N GLY A 239 -7.33 -3.46 15.19
CA GLY A 239 -7.82 -4.77 14.79
C GLY A 239 -8.96 -4.73 13.77
N VAL A 240 -9.77 -3.67 13.74
CA VAL A 240 -10.84 -3.46 12.75
C VAL A 240 -10.25 -3.34 11.36
N PHE A 241 -9.19 -2.54 11.20
CA PHE A 241 -8.45 -2.39 9.95
C PHE A 241 -7.83 -3.73 9.52
N LEU A 242 -7.10 -4.38 10.43
CA LEU A 242 -6.40 -5.63 10.14
C LEU A 242 -7.35 -6.77 9.71
N ALA A 243 -8.49 -6.92 10.39
CA ALA A 243 -9.40 -8.03 10.16
C ALA A 243 -10.43 -7.76 9.05
N HIS A 244 -10.34 -6.61 8.35
CA HIS A 244 -11.29 -6.28 7.30
C HIS A 244 -11.19 -7.26 6.12
N PRO A 245 -12.31 -7.89 5.65
CA PRO A 245 -12.29 -8.91 4.60
C PRO A 245 -11.68 -8.44 3.27
N LYS A 246 -11.89 -7.18 2.89
CA LYS A 246 -11.33 -6.59 1.65
C LYS A 246 -9.79 -6.43 1.70
N LEU A 247 -9.19 -6.45 2.89
CA LEU A 247 -7.73 -6.34 3.09
C LEU A 247 -7.06 -7.71 3.26
N LYS A 248 -7.86 -8.78 3.27
CA LYS A 248 -7.34 -10.14 3.47
C LYS A 248 -6.35 -10.54 2.37
N GLY A 249 -5.21 -11.09 2.79
CA GLY A 249 -4.20 -11.61 1.86
C GLY A 249 -3.13 -10.60 1.46
N LEU A 250 -3.33 -9.30 1.73
CA LEU A 250 -2.32 -8.30 1.46
C LEU A 250 -1.10 -8.44 2.39
N PRO A 251 0.11 -8.07 1.93
CA PRO A 251 1.24 -7.84 2.81
C PRO A 251 0.97 -6.65 3.71
N ALA A 252 1.28 -6.79 5.01
CA ALA A 252 1.11 -5.77 6.03
C ALA A 252 2.47 -5.53 6.70
N TYR A 253 3.05 -4.36 6.51
CA TYR A 253 4.37 -4.01 7.00
C TYR A 253 4.28 -3.08 8.20
N LEU A 254 4.99 -3.43 9.26
CA LEU A 254 5.20 -2.58 10.43
C LEU A 254 6.28 -1.53 10.15
N GLU A 255 6.03 -0.30 10.57
CA GLU A 255 7.02 0.79 10.61
C GLU A 255 7.08 1.44 12.01
N VAL A 256 6.67 0.68 13.00
CA VAL A 256 6.64 1.08 14.41
C VAL A 256 8.04 1.27 14.99
N PRO A 257 8.19 2.03 16.09
CA PRO A 257 9.50 2.23 16.73
C PRO A 257 10.19 0.94 17.20
N GLY A 258 9.41 -0.09 17.56
CA GLY A 258 9.93 -1.30 18.17
C GLY A 258 10.25 -1.12 19.65
N THR A 259 10.68 -2.18 20.32
CA THR A 259 10.94 -2.19 21.75
C THR A 259 12.12 -1.29 22.12
N ASP A 260 13.16 -1.27 21.28
CA ASP A 260 14.40 -0.51 21.55
C ASP A 260 14.49 0.80 20.74
N GLY A 261 13.43 1.20 20.03
CA GLY A 261 13.41 2.39 19.20
C GLY A 261 14.20 2.28 17.88
N HIS A 262 14.52 1.05 17.47
CA HIS A 262 15.32 0.78 16.26
C HIS A 262 14.53 0.21 15.08
N GLY A 263 13.20 0.26 15.15
CA GLY A 263 12.27 -0.26 14.15
C GLY A 263 11.58 -1.54 14.60
N PRO A 264 10.73 -2.11 13.75
CA PRO A 264 9.98 -3.33 14.06
C PRO A 264 10.87 -4.49 14.48
N ASP A 265 10.38 -5.27 15.44
CA ASP A 265 11.06 -6.40 16.02
C ASP A 265 10.14 -7.63 16.19
N ALA A 266 10.64 -8.71 16.78
CA ALA A 266 9.89 -9.93 17.02
C ALA A 266 8.69 -9.71 17.96
N GLU A 267 8.82 -8.83 18.96
CA GLU A 267 7.74 -8.53 19.89
C GLU A 267 6.58 -7.82 19.19
N GLN A 268 6.88 -6.82 18.36
CA GLN A 268 5.86 -6.11 17.58
C GLN A 268 5.20 -7.02 16.54
N THR A 269 5.95 -7.90 15.91
CA THR A 269 5.42 -8.93 14.99
C THR A 269 4.45 -9.85 15.72
N LYS A 270 4.78 -10.29 16.93
CA LYS A 270 3.92 -11.13 17.76
C LYS A 270 2.64 -10.39 18.15
N LYS A 271 2.74 -9.14 18.65
CA LYS A 271 1.58 -8.30 19.00
C LYS A 271 0.63 -8.12 17.81
N LEU A 272 1.17 -7.85 16.61
CA LEU A 272 0.38 -7.73 15.38
C LEU A 272 -0.38 -9.01 15.06
N ARG A 273 0.26 -10.18 15.12
CA ARG A 273 -0.37 -11.48 14.88
C ARG A 273 -1.48 -11.79 15.91
N GLU A 274 -1.23 -11.48 17.17
CA GLU A 274 -2.21 -11.66 18.25
C GLU A 274 -3.42 -10.74 18.08
N LEU A 275 -3.20 -9.46 17.75
CA LEU A 275 -4.26 -8.50 17.47
C LEU A 275 -5.14 -8.96 16.31
N TYR A 276 -4.52 -9.36 15.19
CA TYR A 276 -5.22 -9.92 14.04
C TYR A 276 -6.06 -11.16 14.41
N ALA A 277 -5.49 -12.08 15.18
CA ALA A 277 -6.17 -13.30 15.59
C ALA A 277 -7.39 -13.01 16.49
N ARG A 278 -7.28 -12.03 17.42
CA ARG A 278 -8.41 -11.59 18.26
C ARG A 278 -9.49 -10.93 17.42
N ALA A 279 -9.12 -9.98 16.57
CA ALA A 279 -10.05 -9.23 15.73
C ALA A 279 -10.79 -10.12 14.72
N THR A 280 -10.09 -11.10 14.12
CA THR A 280 -10.70 -12.05 13.17
C THR A 280 -11.72 -12.99 13.87
N LYS A 281 -11.47 -13.36 15.12
CA LYS A 281 -12.43 -14.17 15.91
C LYS A 281 -13.67 -13.37 16.32
N ALA A 282 -13.50 -12.07 16.57
CA ALA A 282 -14.58 -11.18 16.97
C ALA A 282 -15.46 -10.73 15.79
N SER A 283 -14.93 -10.76 14.56
CA SER A 283 -15.68 -10.37 13.35
C SER A 283 -16.67 -11.49 12.97
N PRO A 284 -18.00 -11.24 12.94
CA PRO A 284 -18.95 -12.23 12.46
C PRO A 284 -18.67 -12.54 10.99
N ALA A 285 -18.71 -13.83 10.64
CA ALA A 285 -18.59 -14.29 9.26
C ALA A 285 -19.65 -13.59 8.39
N MET A 286 -19.21 -12.89 7.35
CA MET A 286 -20.14 -12.33 6.35
C MET A 286 -20.98 -13.48 5.80
N PRO A 287 -22.33 -13.34 5.70
CA PRO A 287 -23.14 -14.33 5.03
C PRO A 287 -22.63 -14.44 3.58
N THR A 288 -22.23 -15.64 3.19
CA THR A 288 -21.88 -15.93 1.80
C THR A 288 -23.11 -15.59 0.97
N SER A 289 -23.00 -14.58 0.10
CA SER A 289 -24.05 -14.26 -0.86
C SER A 289 -24.28 -15.49 -1.71
N GLY A 290 -25.36 -16.22 -1.41
CA GLY A 290 -25.78 -17.37 -2.19
C GLY A 290 -25.96 -16.94 -3.63
N ARG A 291 -25.29 -17.60 -4.53
CA ARG A 291 -25.55 -17.52 -5.97
C ARG A 291 -27.05 -17.70 -6.15
N ALA A 292 -27.74 -16.61 -6.48
CA ALA A 292 -29.11 -16.68 -6.96
C ALA A 292 -29.10 -17.54 -8.23
N GLY A 293 -29.59 -18.78 -8.10
CA GLY A 293 -29.78 -19.68 -9.21
C GLY A 293 -30.76 -19.03 -10.18
N SER A 294 -30.33 -18.76 -11.41
CA SER A 294 -31.18 -18.35 -12.49
C SER A 294 -32.13 -19.51 -12.83
N ALA A 295 -33.33 -19.46 -12.31
CA ALA A 295 -34.43 -20.31 -12.79
C ALA A 295 -34.74 -19.90 -14.23
N ARG A 296 -34.31 -20.68 -15.21
CA ARG A 296 -34.76 -20.60 -16.59
C ARG A 296 -36.24 -20.97 -16.58
N ALA A 297 -37.10 -20.01 -16.81
CA ALA A 297 -38.50 -20.24 -17.21
C ALA A 297 -38.49 -20.84 -18.62
N SER A 298 -38.88 -22.10 -18.75
CA SER A 298 -39.19 -22.75 -20.02
C SER A 298 -40.51 -22.21 -20.52
N VAL A 299 -40.48 -21.39 -21.57
CA VAL A 299 -41.69 -21.03 -22.32
C VAL A 299 -42.02 -22.16 -23.27
N GLY A 300 -43.11 -22.84 -22.95
CA GLY A 300 -43.69 -23.89 -23.78
C GLY A 300 -44.21 -23.33 -25.12
N ASN A 301 -43.80 -23.97 -26.19
CA ASN A 301 -44.17 -23.70 -27.56
C ASN A 301 -45.49 -24.46 -27.84
N ASP A 302 -46.62 -23.78 -27.83
CA ASP A 302 -47.89 -24.35 -28.29
C ASP A 302 -48.16 -23.90 -29.71
N ARG A 303 -48.00 -24.83 -30.64
CA ARG A 303 -48.44 -24.73 -32.03
C ARG A 303 -49.90 -25.19 -32.11
N SER A 304 -50.81 -24.28 -32.40
CA SER A 304 -52.11 -24.69 -32.98
C SER A 304 -52.36 -23.94 -34.26
N THR A 305 -52.49 -24.76 -35.26
CA THR A 305 -52.93 -24.53 -36.65
C THR A 305 -54.37 -24.04 -36.74
N ARG A 306 -54.65 -23.07 -37.64
CA ARG A 306 -55.80 -23.02 -38.53
C ARG A 306 -55.71 -21.82 -39.49
N SER A 307 -55.58 -22.09 -40.63
CA SER A 307 -56.17 -22.11 -41.99
C SER A 307 -57.30 -21.09 -42.26
N LYS A 308 -57.16 -20.52 -43.50
CA LYS A 308 -58.16 -19.94 -44.41
C LYS A 308 -58.55 -18.48 -44.10
N SER A 309 -58.74 -17.61 -45.07
CA SER A 309 -58.90 -17.66 -46.52
C SER A 309 -59.04 -16.21 -47.03
N ALA A 310 -58.58 -15.98 -48.26
CA ALA A 310 -59.16 -15.21 -49.36
C ALA A 310 -59.53 -13.72 -49.23
N GLY A 311 -59.05 -12.96 -50.16
CA GLY A 311 -59.89 -12.01 -50.82
C GLY A 311 -59.38 -10.61 -51.10
N ARG A 312 -58.85 -10.39 -52.23
CA ARG A 312 -58.72 -9.24 -53.15
C ARG A 312 -57.46 -8.39 -53.05
#